data_fd89910fa01b8611ab96dc991215eda6
#
_entry.id   fd89910fa01b8611ab96dc991215eda6
#
_cell.length_a   1.000
_cell.length_b   1.000
_cell.length_c   1.000
_cell.angle_alpha   90.00
_cell.angle_beta   90.00
_cell.angle_gamma   90.00
#
_symmetry.space_group_name_H-M   'P 1'
#
loop_
_entity.id
_entity.type
_entity.pdbx_description
1 polymer ?
#
loop_
_entity_poly.entity_id
_entity_poly.type
_entity_poly.pdbx_seq_one_letter_code
_entity_poly.pdbx_strand_id
1 'polypeptide(L)' 'METLCKIRYVYLAIAEFYVQFTQMYDLSLNEGMLLCTLLNTPKLTSSEIAEALGLSASNTSKVIRSVEGKKLITR' A
#
# COMPACT_ATOMS: atom_id res chain seq x y z
N MET A 1 20.32 3.92 -20.93
CA MET A 1 19.42 5.08 -20.95
C MET A 1 17.98 4.71 -21.21
N GLU A 2 17.74 3.78 -22.15
CA GLU A 2 16.36 3.33 -22.40
C GLU A 2 15.67 2.79 -21.15
N THR A 3 16.38 2.04 -20.33
CA THR A 3 15.82 1.47 -19.11
C THR A 3 15.36 2.57 -18.15
N LEU A 4 16.16 3.63 -18.01
CA LEU A 4 15.80 4.76 -17.16
C LEU A 4 14.56 5.47 -17.67
N CYS A 5 14.46 5.64 -18.99
CA CYS A 5 13.28 6.27 -19.58
C CYS A 5 12.03 5.44 -19.36
N LYS A 6 12.14 4.12 -19.47
CA LYS A 6 11.00 3.23 -19.21
C LYS A 6 10.58 3.29 -17.74
N ILE A 7 11.54 3.32 -16.82
CA ILE A 7 11.25 3.44 -15.39
C ILE A 7 10.52 4.75 -15.11
N ARG A 8 10.96 5.83 -15.76
CA ARG A 8 10.30 7.12 -15.62
C ARG A 8 8.83 7.07 -16.02
N TYR A 9 8.53 6.44 -17.16
CA TYR A 9 7.14 6.31 -17.61
C TYR A 9 6.30 5.50 -16.64
N VAL A 10 6.86 4.41 -16.13
CA VAL A 10 6.18 3.58 -15.12
C VAL A 10 5.93 4.40 -13.85
N TYR A 11 6.94 5.13 -13.40
CA TYR A 11 6.81 5.98 -12.23
C TYR A 11 5.69 7.02 -12.38
N LEU A 12 5.64 7.70 -13.52
CA LEU A 12 4.62 8.71 -13.77
C LEU A 12 3.22 8.11 -13.81
N ALA A 13 3.09 6.92 -14.39
CA ALA A 13 1.80 6.22 -14.43
C ALA A 13 1.34 5.84 -13.02
N ILE A 14 2.26 5.36 -12.19
CA ILE A 14 1.96 5.01 -10.80
C ILE A 14 1.57 6.26 -10.01
N ALA A 15 2.30 7.37 -10.20
CA ALA A 15 2.00 8.61 -9.49
C ALA A 15 0.61 9.13 -9.83
N GLU A 16 0.23 9.07 -11.10
CA GLU A 16 -1.10 9.50 -11.53
C GLU A 16 -2.19 8.57 -10.96
N PHE A 17 -1.96 7.27 -11.02
CA PHE A 17 -2.87 6.30 -10.42
C PHE A 17 -3.04 6.55 -8.92
N TYR A 18 -1.96 6.83 -8.22
CA TYR A 18 -1.99 7.12 -6.79
C TYR A 18 -2.91 8.30 -6.48
N VAL A 19 -2.78 9.39 -7.23
CA VAL A 19 -3.61 10.58 -7.01
C VAL A 19 -5.08 10.24 -7.20
N GLN A 20 -5.41 9.56 -8.30
CA GLN A 20 -6.80 9.16 -8.57
C GLN A 20 -7.34 8.22 -7.51
N PHE A 21 -6.53 7.24 -7.10
CA PHE A 21 -6.91 6.26 -6.10
C PHE A 21 -7.24 6.92 -4.76
N THR A 22 -6.37 7.83 -4.30
CA THR A 22 -6.58 8.51 -3.01
C THR A 22 -7.82 9.41 -3.03
N GLN A 23 -8.12 10.01 -4.17
CA GLN A 23 -9.33 10.82 -4.32
C GLN A 23 -10.60 9.98 -4.29
N MET A 24 -10.57 8.81 -4.91
CA MET A 24 -11.75 7.95 -5.00
C MET A 24 -12.06 7.21 -3.70
N TYR A 25 -11.04 6.72 -3.02
CA TYR A 25 -11.24 5.81 -1.90
C TYR A 25 -10.83 6.37 -0.54
N ASP A 26 -10.27 7.58 -0.51
CA ASP A 26 -9.75 8.18 0.72
C ASP A 26 -8.76 7.24 1.43
N LEU A 27 -7.90 6.62 0.65
CA LEU A 27 -6.88 5.70 1.13
C LEU A 27 -5.52 6.13 0.60
N SER A 28 -4.49 5.98 1.43
CA SER A 28 -3.12 6.14 0.93
C SER A 28 -2.72 4.91 0.10
N LEU A 29 -1.64 5.05 -0.65
CA LEU A 29 -1.14 3.93 -1.44
C LEU A 29 -0.79 2.74 -0.54
N ASN A 30 -0.14 3.00 0.60
CA ASN A 30 0.23 1.93 1.53
C ASN A 30 -0.99 1.23 2.11
N GLU A 31 -2.05 1.99 2.41
CA GLU A 31 -3.30 1.39 2.89
C GLU A 31 -3.94 0.50 1.82
N GLY A 32 -3.94 0.97 0.58
CA GLY A 32 -4.46 0.18 -0.53
C GLY A 32 -3.65 -1.09 -0.78
N MET A 33 -2.33 -0.99 -0.70
CA MET A 33 -1.44 -2.15 -0.85
C MET A 33 -1.65 -3.15 0.28
N LEU A 34 -1.86 -2.69 1.50
CA LEU A 34 -2.16 -3.56 2.62
C LEU A 34 -3.46 -4.34 2.37
N LEU A 35 -4.50 -3.66 1.93
CA LEU A 35 -5.77 -4.31 1.64
C LEU A 35 -5.65 -5.34 0.53
N CYS A 36 -4.92 -5.04 -0.54
CA CYS A 36 -4.66 -6.00 -1.62
C CYS A 36 -3.90 -7.21 -1.11
N THR A 37 -2.90 -7.00 -0.27
CA THR A 37 -2.10 -8.08 0.30
C THR A 37 -2.97 -9.01 1.15
N LEU A 38 -3.84 -8.43 1.98
CA LEU A 38 -4.73 -9.20 2.84
C LEU A 38 -5.81 -9.94 2.05
N LEU A 39 -6.24 -9.42 0.91
CA LEU A 39 -7.17 -10.12 0.03
C LEU A 39 -6.57 -11.41 -0.49
N ASN A 40 -5.30 -11.38 -0.86
CA ASN A 40 -4.60 -12.55 -1.39
C ASN A 40 -4.15 -13.51 -0.29
N THR A 41 -3.77 -12.98 0.88
CA THR A 41 -3.28 -13.78 1.99
C THR A 41 -3.88 -13.22 3.29
N PRO A 42 -5.07 -13.72 3.70
CA PRO A 42 -5.83 -13.08 4.79
C PRO A 42 -5.19 -13.15 6.17
N LYS A 43 -4.32 -14.13 6.42
CA LYS A 43 -3.75 -14.33 7.75
C LYS A 43 -2.26 -14.05 7.75
N LEU A 44 -1.92 -12.77 7.89
CA LEU A 44 -0.52 -12.34 7.96
C LEU A 44 -0.24 -11.69 9.31
N THR A 45 0.95 -11.95 9.84
CA THR A 45 1.45 -11.22 11.00
C THR A 45 1.90 -9.84 10.58
N SER A 46 2.05 -8.94 11.55
CA SER A 46 2.57 -7.59 11.28
C SER A 46 3.95 -7.63 10.61
N SER A 47 4.80 -8.57 11.02
CA SER A 47 6.13 -8.73 10.42
C SER A 47 6.03 -9.16 8.96
N GLU A 48 5.13 -10.07 8.64
CA GLU A 48 4.93 -10.53 7.27
C GLU A 48 4.38 -9.41 6.39
N ILE A 49 3.48 -8.59 6.93
CA ILE A 49 2.95 -7.44 6.22
C ILE A 49 4.06 -6.42 5.95
N ALA A 50 4.89 -6.14 6.96
CA ALA A 50 6.02 -5.22 6.79
C ALA A 50 6.95 -5.69 5.68
N GLU A 51 7.25 -6.97 5.64
CA GLU A 51 8.10 -7.56 4.61
C GLU A 51 7.44 -7.44 3.23
N ALA A 52 6.17 -7.76 3.13
CA ALA A 52 5.44 -7.71 1.86
C ALA A 52 5.38 -6.29 1.30
N LEU A 53 5.19 -5.29 2.16
CA LEU A 53 5.07 -3.90 1.74
C LEU A 53 6.42 -3.18 1.65
N GLY A 54 7.49 -3.78 2.15
CA GLY A 54 8.80 -3.13 2.19
C GLY A 54 8.87 -1.96 3.14
N LEU A 55 8.11 -2.01 4.23
CA LEU A 55 8.05 -0.94 5.22
C LEU A 55 8.73 -1.34 6.52
N SER A 56 9.14 -0.34 7.30
CA SER A 56 9.61 -0.57 8.66
C SER A 56 8.46 -1.05 9.54
N ALA A 57 8.79 -1.68 10.67
CA ALA A 57 7.78 -2.12 11.62
C ALA A 57 6.93 -0.95 12.12
N SER A 58 7.56 0.20 12.37
CA SER A 58 6.86 1.40 12.84
C SER A 58 5.86 1.91 11.80
N ASN A 59 6.30 2.04 10.55
CA ASN A 59 5.41 2.50 9.48
C ASN A 59 4.29 1.50 9.20
N THR A 60 4.60 0.21 9.26
CA THR A 60 3.60 -0.84 9.08
C THR A 60 2.51 -0.73 10.15
N SER A 61 2.89 -0.53 11.41
CA SER A 61 1.91 -0.37 12.49
C SER A 61 1.00 0.83 12.26
N LYS A 62 1.55 1.94 11.77
CA LYS A 62 0.75 3.12 11.45
C LYS A 62 -0.26 2.85 10.36
N VAL A 63 0.15 2.15 9.31
CA VAL A 63 -0.73 1.80 8.19
C VAL A 63 -1.86 0.88 8.67
N ILE A 64 -1.52 -0.14 9.45
CA ILE A 64 -2.50 -1.08 10.00
C ILE A 64 -3.52 -0.35 10.86
N ARG A 65 -3.08 0.52 11.76
CA ARG A 65 -3.98 1.28 12.62
C ARG A 65 -4.89 2.19 11.81
N SER A 66 -4.37 2.81 10.78
CA SER A 66 -5.15 3.70 9.92
C SER A 66 -6.28 2.93 9.23
N VAL A 67 -5.97 1.76 8.69
CA VAL A 67 -6.96 0.91 8.02
C VAL A 67 -7.99 0.37 9.02
N GLU A 68 -7.54 -0.02 10.21
CA GLU A 68 -8.45 -0.46 11.27
C GLU A 68 -9.38 0.68 11.71
N GLY A 69 -8.83 1.89 11.82
CA GLY A 69 -9.61 3.08 12.18
C GLY A 69 -10.70 3.39 11.16
N LYS A 70 -10.48 3.05 9.91
CA LYS A 70 -11.48 3.19 8.84
C LYS A 70 -12.44 2.01 8.78
N LYS A 71 -12.28 1.05 9.65
CA LYS A 71 -13.12 -0.16 9.75
C LYS A 71 -13.10 -1.04 8.51
N LEU A 72 -11.99 -1.02 7.80
CA LEU A 72 -11.83 -1.83 6.60
C LEU A 72 -11.28 -3.22 6.90
N ILE A 73 -10.63 -3.39 8.04
CA ILE A 73 -10.17 -4.68 8.53
C ILE A 73 -10.48 -4.80 10.02
N THR A 74 -10.55 -6.05 10.49
CA THR A 74 -10.68 -6.35 11.92
C THR A 74 -9.47 -7.17 12.35
N ARG A 75 -9.06 -6.94 13.58
CA ARG A 75 -7.94 -7.64 14.15
C ARG A 75 -8.34 -8.62 15.20
#